data_ae41ef790b93c81c499e49ecd6b6bb11
#
_entry.id   ae41ef790b93c81c499e49ecd6b6bb11
#
_cell.length_a   1.000
_cell.length_b   1.000
_cell.length_c   1.000
_cell.angle_alpha   90.00
_cell.angle_beta   90.00
_cell.angle_gamma   90.00
#
_symmetry.space_group_name_H-M   'P 1'
#
loop_
_entity.id
_entity.type
_entity.pdbx_description
1 polymer ?
#
loop_
_entity_poly.entity_id
_entity_poly.type
_entity_poly.pdbx_seq_one_letter_code
_entity_poly.pdbx_strand_id
1 'polypeptide(L)'
;IGEVQKENSALRKMFDYITDKNLHWADMGEVYDQIIIGDKHYDFVKGVDAFIDKMVGYFPEERRAIEAYVDIVFKANKAMGKFYINKALPKIIGNLIGGMLQKPYKEFSDKTTYEVLRSLTDNEELIKVLCGQYGDYGLPPKQSSFAMHASVVKHYFGGGSFPIGGSSQIVDTIDPVIEAAKG
;
A
#
# COMPACT_ATOMS: atom_id res chain seq x y z
N ILE A 1 3.27 -9.42 -1.16
CA ILE A 1 3.45 -8.52 0.00
C ILE A 1 4.68 -7.66 -0.24
N GLY A 2 4.56 -6.32 -0.04
CA GLY A 2 5.68 -5.38 -0.13
C GLY A 2 6.52 -5.31 1.16
N GLU A 3 7.68 -4.64 1.06
CA GLU A 3 8.57 -4.29 2.17
C GLU A 3 9.24 -5.45 2.94
N VAL A 4 8.83 -6.72 2.78
CA VAL A 4 9.39 -7.87 3.51
C VAL A 4 10.82 -8.22 3.08
N GLN A 5 11.31 -7.70 1.95
CA GLN A 5 12.70 -7.83 1.51
C GLN A 5 13.67 -6.99 2.37
N LYS A 6 13.16 -5.95 3.02
CA LYS A 6 13.98 -5.08 3.88
C LYS A 6 14.03 -5.68 5.28
N GLU A 7 15.16 -6.25 5.68
CA GLU A 7 15.36 -6.87 7.00
C GLU A 7 14.94 -5.98 8.18
N ASN A 8 15.12 -4.67 8.03
CA ASN A 8 14.78 -3.69 9.07
C ASN A 8 13.34 -3.16 9.02
N SER A 9 12.52 -3.57 8.04
CA SER A 9 11.12 -3.15 7.99
C SER A 9 10.31 -3.72 9.14
N ALA A 10 9.30 -2.98 9.57
CA ALA A 10 8.41 -3.44 10.63
C ALA A 10 7.66 -4.72 10.23
N LEU A 11 7.27 -4.83 8.97
CA LEU A 11 6.54 -5.97 8.46
C LEU A 11 7.42 -7.23 8.39
N ARG A 12 8.70 -7.10 7.94
CA ARG A 12 9.65 -8.21 7.97
C ARG A 12 9.88 -8.70 9.40
N LYS A 13 10.13 -7.80 10.33
CA LYS A 13 10.33 -8.15 11.76
C LYS A 13 9.10 -8.82 12.36
N MET A 14 7.90 -8.39 11.98
CA MET A 14 6.66 -9.03 12.43
C MET A 14 6.58 -10.48 11.93
N PHE A 15 6.80 -10.71 10.64
CA PHE A 15 6.81 -12.07 10.09
C PHE A 15 7.92 -12.92 10.69
N ASP A 16 9.13 -12.41 10.80
CA ASP A 16 10.24 -13.12 11.44
C ASP A 16 9.91 -13.54 12.88
N TYR A 17 9.18 -12.69 13.63
CA TYR A 17 8.76 -12.99 14.99
C TYR A 17 7.69 -14.08 15.07
N ILE A 18 6.61 -13.96 14.26
CA ILE A 18 5.47 -14.90 14.32
C ILE A 18 5.75 -16.25 13.67
N THR A 19 6.80 -16.36 12.86
CA THR A 19 7.20 -17.60 12.15
C THR A 19 8.52 -18.17 12.64
N ASP A 20 9.08 -17.63 13.73
CA ASP A 20 10.44 -17.94 14.21
C ASP A 20 11.49 -17.92 13.08
N LYS A 21 11.38 -16.93 12.17
CA LYS A 21 12.21 -16.71 10.96
C LYS A 21 12.19 -17.84 9.93
N ASN A 22 11.24 -18.75 10.01
CA ASN A 22 11.13 -19.89 9.08
C ASN A 22 10.43 -19.53 7.76
N LEU A 23 9.82 -18.35 7.65
CA LEU A 23 9.16 -17.91 6.42
C LEU A 23 10.15 -17.18 5.50
N HIS A 24 10.37 -17.74 4.31
CA HIS A 24 11.27 -17.19 3.32
C HIS A 24 10.51 -16.52 2.17
N TRP A 25 11.08 -15.44 1.62
CA TRP A 25 10.44 -14.59 0.62
C TRP A 25 11.23 -14.55 -0.68
N ALA A 26 10.56 -14.76 -1.80
CA ALA A 26 11.08 -14.50 -3.14
C ALA A 26 10.73 -13.07 -3.56
N ASP A 27 11.69 -12.35 -4.14
CA ASP A 27 11.46 -11.05 -4.81
C ASP A 27 10.72 -11.31 -6.13
N MET A 28 9.67 -10.53 -6.42
CA MET A 28 8.92 -10.63 -7.67
C MET A 28 9.62 -9.95 -8.86
N GLY A 29 10.77 -9.30 -8.62
CA GLY A 29 11.54 -8.62 -9.65
C GLY A 29 11.16 -7.14 -9.81
N GLU A 30 11.61 -6.55 -10.92
CA GLU A 30 11.40 -5.12 -11.20
C GLU A 30 9.93 -4.78 -11.43
N VAL A 31 9.18 -5.64 -12.13
CA VAL A 31 7.73 -5.52 -12.35
C VAL A 31 7.03 -6.40 -11.31
N TYR A 32 6.33 -5.78 -10.38
CA TYR A 32 5.65 -6.52 -9.31
C TYR A 32 4.16 -6.71 -9.56
N ASP A 33 3.58 -5.94 -10.49
CA ASP A 33 2.17 -6.01 -10.85
C ASP A 33 1.96 -5.53 -12.28
N GLN A 34 0.89 -5.95 -12.94
CA GLN A 34 0.53 -5.53 -14.29
C GLN A 34 -0.98 -5.33 -14.40
N ILE A 35 -1.38 -4.13 -14.79
CA ILE A 35 -2.79 -3.80 -15.03
C ILE A 35 -3.07 -3.94 -16.52
N ILE A 36 -4.09 -4.74 -16.85
CA ILE A 36 -4.49 -4.99 -18.25
C ILE A 36 -5.86 -4.36 -18.49
N ILE A 37 -5.94 -3.49 -19.48
CA ILE A 37 -7.19 -2.84 -19.91
C ILE A 37 -7.36 -3.06 -21.42
N GLY A 38 -8.25 -3.97 -21.80
CA GLY A 38 -8.33 -4.43 -23.18
C GLY A 38 -7.02 -5.06 -23.64
N ASP A 39 -6.41 -4.53 -24.71
CA ASP A 39 -5.14 -5.02 -25.24
C ASP A 39 -3.92 -4.25 -24.70
N LYS A 40 -4.14 -3.29 -23.80
CA LYS A 40 -3.07 -2.47 -23.22
C LYS A 40 -2.59 -3.03 -21.88
N HIS A 41 -1.28 -3.04 -21.70
CA HIS A 41 -0.59 -3.54 -20.52
C HIS A 41 0.18 -2.41 -19.83
N TYR A 42 -0.03 -2.25 -18.53
CA TYR A 42 0.58 -1.21 -17.69
C TYR A 42 1.34 -1.87 -16.55
N ASP A 43 2.66 -1.90 -16.67
CA ASP A 43 3.54 -2.49 -15.64
C ASP A 43 3.68 -1.55 -14.45
N PHE A 44 3.52 -2.09 -13.27
CA PHE A 44 3.85 -1.43 -12.01
C PHE A 44 5.24 -1.91 -11.57
N VAL A 45 6.15 -0.96 -11.45
CA VAL A 45 7.57 -1.23 -11.20
C VAL A 45 8.01 -0.74 -9.83
N LYS A 46 8.96 -1.43 -9.22
CA LYS A 46 9.50 -1.05 -7.92
C LYS A 46 10.38 0.20 -8.03
N GLY A 47 10.29 1.05 -7.01
CA GLY A 47 10.97 2.34 -6.95
C GLY A 47 10.06 3.49 -7.36
N VAL A 48 10.02 4.53 -6.52
CA VAL A 48 9.13 5.69 -6.72
C VAL A 48 9.43 6.40 -8.04
N ASP A 49 10.70 6.71 -8.29
CA ASP A 49 11.11 7.43 -9.51
C ASP A 49 10.87 6.56 -10.75
N ALA A 50 11.20 5.27 -10.67
CA ALA A 50 10.96 4.31 -11.75
C ALA A 50 9.45 4.17 -12.05
N PHE A 51 8.59 4.16 -11.03
CA PHE A 51 7.14 4.15 -11.20
C PHE A 51 6.65 5.42 -11.90
N ILE A 52 7.11 6.60 -11.48
CA ILE A 52 6.75 7.86 -12.12
C ILE A 52 7.16 7.83 -13.60
N ASP A 53 8.41 7.50 -13.89
CA ASP A 53 8.93 7.49 -15.28
C ASP A 53 8.20 6.45 -16.13
N LYS A 54 7.88 5.29 -15.57
CA LYS A 54 7.11 4.25 -16.27
C LYS A 54 5.69 4.74 -16.61
N MET A 55 4.98 5.34 -15.64
CA MET A 55 3.64 5.88 -15.86
C MET A 55 3.66 7.06 -16.84
N VAL A 56 4.66 7.94 -16.76
CA VAL A 56 4.84 9.02 -17.75
C VAL A 56 5.14 8.48 -19.15
N GLY A 57 5.84 7.35 -19.26
CA GLY A 57 6.03 6.66 -20.53
C GLY A 57 4.71 6.23 -21.17
N TYR A 58 3.71 5.83 -20.40
CA TYR A 58 2.37 5.49 -20.86
C TYR A 58 1.47 6.73 -21.10
N PHE A 59 1.65 7.76 -20.25
CA PHE A 59 0.82 8.99 -20.23
C PHE A 59 1.70 10.25 -20.22
N PRO A 60 2.32 10.62 -21.36
CA PRO A 60 3.31 11.71 -21.39
C PRO A 60 2.76 13.07 -20.96
N GLU A 61 1.50 13.35 -21.24
CA GLU A 61 0.84 14.62 -20.90
C GLU A 61 0.47 14.73 -19.41
N GLU A 62 0.57 13.62 -18.65
CA GLU A 62 0.04 13.49 -17.30
C GLU A 62 1.13 13.54 -16.21
N ARG A 63 2.37 13.90 -16.54
CA ARG A 63 3.50 13.94 -15.59
C ARG A 63 3.14 14.63 -14.27
N ARG A 64 2.49 15.77 -14.35
CA ARG A 64 2.08 16.56 -13.18
C ARG A 64 1.10 15.80 -12.28
N ALA A 65 0.12 15.14 -12.89
CA ALA A 65 -0.88 14.35 -12.16
C ALA A 65 -0.26 13.12 -11.51
N ILE A 66 0.67 12.45 -12.21
CA ILE A 66 1.38 11.27 -11.70
C ILE A 66 2.27 11.63 -10.50
N GLU A 67 3.04 12.73 -10.60
CA GLU A 67 3.87 13.21 -9.49
C GLU A 67 3.02 13.65 -8.30
N ALA A 68 1.92 14.37 -8.54
CA ALA A 68 0.96 14.76 -7.51
C ALA A 68 0.28 13.56 -6.84
N TYR A 69 -0.01 12.51 -7.60
CA TYR A 69 -0.55 11.25 -7.07
C TYR A 69 0.43 10.59 -6.11
N VAL A 70 1.69 10.45 -6.49
CA VAL A 70 2.71 9.88 -5.62
C VAL A 70 2.86 10.70 -4.33
N ASP A 71 2.92 12.03 -4.45
CA ASP A 71 3.04 12.94 -3.30
C ASP A 71 1.84 12.80 -2.33
N ILE A 72 0.61 12.74 -2.86
CA ILE A 72 -0.59 12.61 -2.02
C ILE A 72 -0.67 11.22 -1.37
N VAL A 73 -0.18 10.15 -2.01
CA VAL A 73 -0.04 8.82 -1.43
C VAL A 73 0.87 8.86 -0.19
N PHE A 74 2.04 9.50 -0.28
CA PHE A 74 2.93 9.64 0.87
C PHE A 74 2.33 10.51 1.98
N LYS A 75 1.65 11.60 1.64
CA LYS A 75 0.95 12.46 2.61
C LYS A 75 -0.13 11.70 3.37
N ALA A 76 -0.95 10.91 2.67
CA ALA A 76 -1.99 10.10 3.27
C ALA A 76 -1.40 9.05 4.24
N ASN A 77 -0.32 8.37 3.86
CA ASN A 77 0.35 7.41 4.73
C ASN A 77 0.96 8.05 5.97
N LYS A 78 1.56 9.24 5.84
CA LYS A 78 2.08 10.01 6.99
C LYS A 78 0.95 10.39 7.97
N ALA A 79 -0.19 10.79 7.44
CA ALA A 79 -1.38 11.12 8.24
C ALA A 79 -1.95 9.88 8.94
N MET A 80 -1.99 8.73 8.25
CA MET A 80 -2.42 7.45 8.79
C MET A 80 -1.51 6.97 9.93
N GLY A 81 -0.20 7.12 9.80
CA GLY A 81 0.75 6.81 10.89
C GLY A 81 0.43 7.61 12.17
N LYS A 82 0.15 8.92 12.05
CA LYS A 82 -0.26 9.77 13.18
C LYS A 82 -1.59 9.32 13.81
N PHE A 83 -2.54 8.91 12.98
CA PHE A 83 -3.82 8.39 13.44
C PHE A 83 -3.64 7.11 14.28
N TYR A 84 -2.83 6.15 13.83
CA TYR A 84 -2.57 4.92 14.58
C TYR A 84 -1.77 5.16 15.87
N ILE A 85 -0.80 6.08 15.85
CA ILE A 85 -0.11 6.51 17.08
C ILE A 85 -1.13 7.02 18.11
N ASN A 86 -2.08 7.86 17.69
CA ASN A 86 -3.12 8.35 18.58
C ASN A 86 -3.98 7.22 19.18
N LYS A 87 -4.27 6.18 18.39
CA LYS A 87 -5.03 5.01 18.87
C LYS A 87 -4.26 4.15 19.88
N ALA A 88 -2.93 4.15 19.80
CA ALA A 88 -2.05 3.44 20.73
C ALA A 88 -1.78 4.21 22.03
N LEU A 89 -2.11 5.51 22.11
CA LEU A 89 -1.92 6.32 23.31
C LEU A 89 -2.97 5.99 24.39
N PRO A 90 -2.62 6.16 25.68
CA PRO A 90 -3.59 6.12 26.77
C PRO A 90 -4.77 7.07 26.52
N LYS A 91 -6.00 6.63 26.83
CA LYS A 91 -7.25 7.36 26.52
C LYS A 91 -7.22 8.84 26.91
N ILE A 92 -6.65 9.19 28.05
CA ILE A 92 -6.58 10.56 28.56
C ILE A 92 -5.79 11.44 27.58
N ILE A 93 -4.59 10.98 27.16
CA ILE A 93 -3.72 11.70 26.22
C ILE A 93 -4.35 11.71 24.84
N GLY A 94 -4.85 10.55 24.38
CA GLY A 94 -5.51 10.41 23.08
C GLY A 94 -6.72 11.35 22.92
N ASN A 95 -7.50 11.57 23.97
CA ASN A 95 -8.62 12.51 23.94
C ASN A 95 -8.16 13.99 23.88
N LEU A 96 -7.06 14.32 24.53
CA LEU A 96 -6.56 15.70 24.58
C LEU A 96 -6.00 16.17 23.23
N ILE A 97 -5.25 15.31 22.54
CA ILE A 97 -4.55 15.65 21.27
C ILE A 97 -5.16 14.97 20.05
N GLY A 98 -6.18 14.13 20.25
CA GLY A 98 -6.75 13.26 19.22
C GLY A 98 -7.29 14.02 18.02
N GLY A 99 -7.97 15.15 18.24
CA GLY A 99 -8.48 15.99 17.16
C GLY A 99 -7.39 16.48 16.22
N MET A 100 -6.24 16.89 16.78
CA MET A 100 -5.08 17.37 16.00
C MET A 100 -4.45 16.24 15.18
N LEU A 101 -4.34 15.04 15.75
CA LEU A 101 -3.71 13.89 15.09
C LEU A 101 -4.63 13.20 14.07
N GLN A 102 -5.95 13.25 14.28
CA GLN A 102 -6.94 12.59 13.43
C GLN A 102 -7.37 13.45 12.23
N LYS A 103 -7.43 14.78 12.38
CA LYS A 103 -7.89 15.68 11.32
C LYS A 103 -7.17 15.48 9.99
N PRO A 104 -5.82 15.41 9.91
CA PRO A 104 -5.13 15.19 8.64
C PRO A 104 -5.47 13.83 8.00
N TYR A 105 -5.75 12.80 8.81
CA TYR A 105 -6.15 11.49 8.28
C TYR A 105 -7.55 11.55 7.65
N LYS A 106 -8.49 12.26 8.29
CA LYS A 106 -9.86 12.41 7.78
C LYS A 106 -9.92 13.09 6.41
N GLU A 107 -8.98 13.98 6.11
CA GLU A 107 -8.89 14.62 4.78
C GLU A 107 -8.71 13.60 3.64
N PHE A 108 -8.15 12.43 3.94
CA PHE A 108 -7.94 11.34 3.00
C PHE A 108 -8.94 10.19 3.19
N SER A 109 -9.32 9.88 4.43
CA SER A 109 -10.22 8.75 4.71
C SER A 109 -11.68 9.03 4.32
N ASP A 110 -12.10 10.29 4.36
CA ASP A 110 -13.47 10.70 4.10
C ASP A 110 -13.75 10.96 2.60
N LYS A 111 -12.71 10.83 1.75
CA LYS A 111 -12.80 10.92 0.29
C LYS A 111 -12.65 9.55 -0.34
N THR A 112 -13.37 9.32 -1.42
CA THR A 112 -13.18 8.11 -2.22
C THR A 112 -11.90 8.19 -3.05
N THR A 113 -11.36 7.03 -3.39
CA THR A 113 -10.20 6.93 -4.29
C THR A 113 -10.47 7.65 -5.61
N TYR A 114 -11.65 7.44 -6.20
CA TYR A 114 -12.03 8.07 -7.46
C TYR A 114 -12.10 9.60 -7.36
N GLU A 115 -12.70 10.16 -6.28
CA GLU A 115 -12.76 11.62 -6.08
C GLU A 115 -11.37 12.25 -6.01
N VAL A 116 -10.45 11.62 -5.30
CA VAL A 116 -9.09 12.14 -5.19
C VAL A 116 -8.37 12.08 -6.53
N LEU A 117 -8.40 10.94 -7.23
CA LEU A 117 -7.76 10.82 -8.55
C LEU A 117 -8.37 11.76 -9.58
N ARG A 118 -9.69 11.90 -9.58
CA ARG A 118 -10.41 12.83 -10.48
C ARG A 118 -10.04 14.29 -10.21
N SER A 119 -9.63 14.63 -9.01
CA SER A 119 -9.13 15.98 -8.70
C SER A 119 -7.72 16.25 -9.23
N LEU A 120 -6.97 15.22 -9.62
CA LEU A 120 -5.61 15.34 -10.16
C LEU A 120 -5.58 15.33 -11.69
N THR A 121 -6.50 14.61 -12.32
CA THR A 121 -6.54 14.46 -13.78
C THR A 121 -7.95 14.18 -14.29
N ASP A 122 -8.20 14.57 -15.54
CA ASP A 122 -9.40 14.22 -16.30
C ASP A 122 -9.20 12.95 -17.15
N ASN A 123 -8.01 12.37 -17.17
CA ASN A 123 -7.68 11.18 -17.93
C ASN A 123 -8.25 9.92 -17.27
N GLU A 124 -9.40 9.46 -17.74
CA GLU A 124 -10.10 8.27 -17.20
C GLU A 124 -9.28 6.98 -17.35
N GLU A 125 -8.41 6.86 -18.35
CA GLU A 125 -7.57 5.69 -18.53
C GLU A 125 -6.48 5.65 -17.45
N LEU A 126 -5.80 6.78 -17.19
CA LEU A 126 -4.84 6.91 -16.10
C LEU A 126 -5.50 6.62 -14.76
N ILE A 127 -6.70 7.17 -14.51
CA ILE A 127 -7.44 6.88 -13.26
C ILE A 127 -7.69 5.38 -13.10
N LYS A 128 -8.13 4.69 -14.15
CA LYS A 128 -8.35 3.23 -14.12
C LYS A 128 -7.06 2.47 -13.82
N VAL A 129 -5.96 2.84 -14.46
CA VAL A 129 -4.66 2.22 -14.25
C VAL A 129 -4.22 2.41 -12.79
N LEU A 130 -4.23 3.65 -12.28
CA LEU A 130 -3.83 3.94 -10.89
C LEU A 130 -4.74 3.25 -9.86
N CYS A 131 -6.00 2.98 -10.20
CA CYS A 131 -6.92 2.21 -9.35
C CYS A 131 -6.75 0.69 -9.45
N GLY A 132 -5.90 0.17 -10.32
CA GLY A 132 -5.85 -1.26 -10.69
C GLY A 132 -5.68 -2.22 -9.51
N GLN A 133 -5.02 -1.79 -8.43
CA GLN A 133 -4.82 -2.59 -7.21
C GLN A 133 -6.02 -2.59 -6.26
N TYR A 134 -7.21 -2.15 -6.69
CA TYR A 134 -8.40 -2.10 -5.82
C TYR A 134 -8.83 -3.48 -5.29
N GLY A 135 -8.46 -4.55 -5.97
CA GLY A 135 -8.69 -5.93 -5.51
C GLY A 135 -8.06 -6.24 -4.15
N ASP A 136 -6.94 -5.62 -3.82
CA ASP A 136 -6.22 -5.84 -2.57
C ASP A 136 -6.96 -5.29 -1.33
N TYR A 137 -7.87 -4.34 -1.51
CA TYR A 137 -8.69 -3.76 -0.44
C TYR A 137 -10.21 -3.95 -0.65
N GLY A 138 -10.63 -4.56 -1.76
CA GLY A 138 -11.93 -5.19 -1.96
C GLY A 138 -13.09 -4.27 -2.36
N LEU A 139 -12.95 -2.93 -2.35
CA LEU A 139 -14.00 -1.99 -2.73
C LEU A 139 -13.65 -1.25 -4.01
N PRO A 140 -14.66 -1.04 -4.92
CA PRO A 140 -14.46 -0.22 -6.12
C PRO A 140 -13.99 1.20 -5.79
N PRO A 141 -13.24 1.87 -6.69
CA PRO A 141 -12.66 3.20 -6.44
C PRO A 141 -13.66 4.29 -6.01
N LYS A 142 -14.92 4.19 -6.41
CA LYS A 142 -16.00 5.12 -6.02
C LYS A 142 -16.59 4.84 -4.63
N GLN A 143 -16.17 3.77 -3.98
CA GLN A 143 -16.64 3.36 -2.66
C GLN A 143 -15.50 3.16 -1.65
N SER A 144 -14.27 2.99 -2.13
CA SER A 144 -13.10 2.81 -1.30
C SER A 144 -12.55 4.14 -0.80
N SER A 145 -12.12 4.17 0.46
CA SER A 145 -11.39 5.32 1.03
C SER A 145 -10.03 5.48 0.35
N PHE A 146 -9.69 6.72 -0.01
CA PHE A 146 -8.36 7.01 -0.56
C PHE A 146 -7.22 6.69 0.44
N ALA A 147 -7.45 6.82 1.73
CA ALA A 147 -6.43 6.46 2.72
C ALA A 147 -6.07 4.97 2.65
N MET A 148 -7.06 4.08 2.41
CA MET A 148 -6.81 2.65 2.24
C MET A 148 -6.06 2.37 0.93
N HIS A 149 -6.50 2.96 -0.18
CA HIS A 149 -5.80 2.88 -1.46
C HIS A 149 -4.34 3.32 -1.35
N ALA A 150 -4.10 4.49 -0.76
CA ALA A 150 -2.76 5.03 -0.57
C ALA A 150 -1.87 4.11 0.29
N SER A 151 -2.45 3.42 1.27
CA SER A 151 -1.73 2.45 2.10
C SER A 151 -1.22 1.27 1.27
N VAL A 152 -2.08 0.70 0.42
CA VAL A 152 -1.73 -0.42 -0.46
C VAL A 152 -0.68 0.00 -1.48
N VAL A 153 -0.89 1.11 -2.17
CA VAL A 153 0.06 1.61 -3.19
C VAL A 153 1.44 1.88 -2.58
N LYS A 154 1.49 2.59 -1.44
CA LYS A 154 2.76 2.87 -0.76
C LYS A 154 3.48 1.59 -0.33
N HIS A 155 2.73 0.58 0.08
CA HIS A 155 3.25 -0.72 0.46
C HIS A 155 4.04 -1.39 -0.68
N TYR A 156 3.59 -1.23 -1.92
CA TYR A 156 4.22 -1.84 -3.10
C TYR A 156 5.25 -0.97 -3.82
N PHE A 157 5.45 0.29 -3.49
CA PHE A 157 6.50 1.11 -4.11
C PHE A 157 7.92 0.55 -3.90
N GLY A 158 8.13 -0.29 -2.91
CA GLY A 158 9.39 -1.00 -2.69
C GLY A 158 9.51 -2.32 -3.43
N GLY A 159 8.52 -2.69 -4.24
CA GLY A 159 8.41 -3.99 -4.90
C GLY A 159 7.51 -4.96 -4.16
N GLY A 160 7.24 -6.10 -4.78
CA GLY A 160 6.45 -7.21 -4.26
C GLY A 160 7.32 -8.42 -3.90
N SER A 161 6.81 -9.23 -2.96
CA SER A 161 7.42 -10.50 -2.56
C SER A 161 6.35 -11.57 -2.36
N PHE A 162 6.72 -12.80 -2.62
CA PHE A 162 5.85 -13.96 -2.44
C PHE A 162 6.54 -15.01 -1.57
N PRO A 163 5.81 -15.74 -0.70
CA PRO A 163 6.40 -16.80 0.11
C PRO A 163 6.99 -17.93 -0.76
N ILE A 164 8.22 -18.33 -0.51
CA ILE A 164 8.84 -19.48 -1.19
C ILE A 164 8.09 -20.74 -0.75
N GLY A 165 7.55 -21.49 -1.71
CA GLY A 165 6.70 -22.66 -1.46
C GLY A 165 5.20 -22.37 -1.51
N GLY A 166 4.80 -21.11 -1.73
CA GLY A 166 3.38 -20.72 -1.85
C GLY A 166 2.81 -20.05 -0.60
N SER A 167 1.57 -19.56 -0.72
CA SER A 167 0.91 -18.83 0.37
C SER A 167 0.62 -19.67 1.61
N SER A 168 0.48 -21.01 1.47
CA SER A 168 0.31 -21.93 2.60
C SER A 168 1.49 -21.87 3.58
N GLN A 169 2.68 -21.54 3.11
CA GLN A 169 3.88 -21.43 3.96
C GLN A 169 3.71 -20.40 5.09
N ILE A 170 2.82 -19.44 4.94
CA ILE A 170 2.50 -18.48 6.02
C ILE A 170 1.88 -19.25 7.19
N VAL A 171 0.90 -20.10 6.93
CA VAL A 171 0.25 -20.95 7.95
C VAL A 171 1.22 -22.00 8.47
N ASP A 172 1.85 -22.75 7.56
CA ASP A 172 2.76 -23.86 7.89
C ASP A 172 3.93 -23.43 8.81
N THR A 173 4.33 -22.15 8.75
CA THR A 173 5.40 -21.61 9.60
C THR A 173 4.90 -20.93 10.88
N ILE A 174 3.63 -20.52 10.94
CA ILE A 174 3.02 -19.91 12.13
C ILE A 174 2.51 -20.99 13.11
N ASP A 175 1.84 -22.03 12.59
CA ASP A 175 1.21 -23.08 13.41
C ASP A 175 2.19 -23.72 14.42
N PRO A 176 3.42 -24.10 14.06
CA PRO A 176 4.36 -24.65 15.04
C PRO A 176 4.72 -23.69 16.18
N VAL A 177 4.71 -22.37 15.92
CA VAL A 177 4.97 -21.37 16.95
C VAL A 177 3.80 -21.27 17.93
N ILE A 178 2.57 -21.35 17.43
CA ILE A 178 1.35 -21.39 18.26
C ILE A 178 1.31 -22.66 19.10
N GLU A 179 1.56 -23.82 18.51
CA GLU A 179 1.58 -25.11 19.20
C GLU A 179 2.62 -25.15 20.30
N ALA A 180 3.84 -24.65 20.05
CA ALA A 180 4.90 -24.55 21.06
C ALA A 180 4.50 -23.67 22.25
N ALA A 181 3.67 -22.65 22.01
CA ALA A 181 3.10 -21.78 23.04
C ALA A 181 1.86 -22.37 23.74
N LYS A 182 1.42 -23.57 23.38
CA LYS A 182 0.18 -24.23 23.88
C LYS A 182 -1.08 -23.44 23.56
N GLY A 183 -1.10 -22.79 22.37
CA GLY A 183 -2.26 -22.07 21.82
C GLY A 183 -3.19 -22.98 21.03
#